data_647c485077db325f8edd6c3367aa63e2
#
_entry.id   647c485077db325f8edd6c3367aa63e2
#
_cell.length_a   1.000
_cell.length_b   1.000
_cell.length_c   1.000
_cell.angle_alpha   90.00
_cell.angle_beta   90.00
_cell.angle_gamma   90.00
#
_symmetry.space_group_name_H-M   'P 1'
#
loop_
_entity.id
_entity.type
_entity.pdbx_description
1 polymer ?
#
loop_
_entity_poly.entity_id
_entity_poly.type
_entity_poly.pdbx_seq_one_letter_code
_entity_poly.pdbx_strand_id
1 'polypeptide(L)'
;MLKLVRLEWKKNNIGKYIKGVIIMAALLGLFVFALAFLGIANDPDGTLDAAPGTDVISAPIELFTSMAFLIYTSVMLASFIVSAYKNKTMNLMFSYPIKRQKILASQMIAVWTFNFVALILTKLVIYMCVFFGAKFMQSSFAVDFSIGSLSFYIQLILKSVVIVSMSFIALFVGMALKSSKATIVTSFLLIFLTQANIGDFTMAGNAVFPIILTAISLLFAALSIVNVESKDLM
;
A
#
# COMPACT_ATOMS: atom_id res chain seq x y z
N MET A 1 -7.99 -9.81 -20.19
CA MET A 1 -7.77 -9.14 -18.92
C MET A 1 -7.22 -7.72 -19.07
N LEU A 2 -6.10 -7.47 -19.76
CA LEU A 2 -5.53 -6.11 -19.90
C LEU A 2 -6.48 -5.07 -20.52
N LYS A 3 -7.31 -5.45 -21.50
CA LYS A 3 -8.33 -4.54 -22.07
C LYS A 3 -9.36 -4.11 -21.01
N LEU A 4 -9.78 -5.02 -20.12
CA LEU A 4 -10.72 -4.71 -19.02
C LEU A 4 -10.08 -3.78 -17.99
N VAL A 5 -8.85 -4.01 -17.61
CA VAL A 5 -8.09 -3.13 -16.69
C VAL A 5 -8.02 -1.70 -17.25
N ARG A 6 -7.69 -1.55 -18.54
CA ARG A 6 -7.62 -0.24 -19.19
C ARG A 6 -8.98 0.47 -19.22
N LEU A 7 -10.06 -0.28 -19.45
CA LEU A 7 -11.43 0.27 -19.42
C LEU A 7 -11.82 0.72 -18.02
N GLU A 8 -11.46 -0.05 -16.97
CA GLU A 8 -11.71 0.35 -15.58
C GLU A 8 -10.95 1.63 -15.21
N TRP A 9 -9.72 1.80 -15.67
CA TRP A 9 -8.96 3.04 -15.47
C TRP A 9 -9.63 4.24 -16.16
N LYS A 10 -10.15 4.06 -17.37
CA LYS A 10 -10.88 5.11 -18.11
C LYS A 10 -12.21 5.45 -17.44
N LYS A 11 -12.97 4.43 -17.03
CA LYS A 11 -14.28 4.57 -16.37
C LYS A 11 -14.17 5.36 -15.07
N ASN A 12 -13.19 5.06 -14.25
CA ASN A 12 -13.00 5.67 -12.93
C ASN A 12 -12.14 6.93 -12.95
N ASN A 13 -11.83 7.50 -14.11
CA ASN A 13 -11.04 8.72 -14.26
C ASN A 13 -9.74 8.70 -13.44
N ILE A 14 -8.85 7.74 -13.70
CA ILE A 14 -7.64 7.50 -12.93
C ILE A 14 -6.76 8.76 -12.74
N GLY A 15 -6.89 9.75 -13.62
CA GLY A 15 -6.21 11.03 -13.53
C GLY A 15 -6.45 11.78 -12.21
N LYS A 16 -7.62 11.62 -11.57
CA LYS A 16 -7.91 12.20 -10.25
C LYS A 16 -7.04 11.54 -9.17
N TYR A 17 -6.86 10.21 -9.27
CA TYR A 17 -6.05 9.44 -8.33
C TYR A 17 -4.56 9.71 -8.53
N ILE A 18 -4.09 9.94 -9.76
CA ILE A 18 -2.70 10.36 -10.02
C ILE A 18 -2.40 11.69 -9.31
N LYS A 19 -3.30 12.69 -9.42
CA LYS A 19 -3.14 13.96 -8.69
C LYS A 19 -3.10 13.74 -7.17
N GLY A 20 -3.95 12.87 -6.64
CA GLY A 20 -3.94 12.49 -5.23
C GLY A 20 -2.62 11.88 -4.77
N VAL A 21 -2.05 10.96 -5.56
CA VAL A 21 -0.74 10.36 -5.30
C VAL A 21 0.37 11.40 -5.31
N ILE A 22 0.38 12.32 -6.27
CA ILE A 22 1.40 13.37 -6.35
C ILE A 22 1.36 14.27 -5.12
N ILE A 23 0.17 14.72 -4.71
CA ILE A 23 0.00 15.54 -3.51
C ILE A 23 0.44 14.77 -2.26
N MET A 24 0.03 13.51 -2.13
CA MET A 24 0.42 12.65 -1.02
C MET A 24 1.94 12.42 -0.99
N ALA A 25 2.57 12.17 -2.14
CA ALA A 25 4.01 12.00 -2.24
C ALA A 25 4.78 13.27 -1.83
N ALA A 26 4.29 14.44 -2.24
CA ALA A 26 4.88 15.73 -1.87
C ALA A 26 4.77 16.00 -0.36
N LEU A 27 3.60 15.73 0.22
CA LEU A 27 3.37 15.90 1.67
C LEU A 27 4.23 14.93 2.49
N LEU A 28 4.29 13.66 2.09
CA LEU A 28 5.13 12.66 2.77
C LEU A 28 6.62 13.00 2.63
N GLY A 29 7.06 13.41 1.45
CA GLY A 29 8.45 13.80 1.21
C GLY A 29 8.85 14.99 2.07
N LEU A 30 8.00 16.02 2.14
CA LEU A 30 8.22 17.19 2.99
C LEU A 30 8.23 16.80 4.47
N PHE A 31 7.30 15.96 4.90
CA PHE A 31 7.21 15.50 6.29
C PHE A 31 8.44 14.70 6.71
N VAL A 32 8.85 13.71 5.91
CA VAL A 32 10.06 12.91 6.19
C VAL A 32 11.32 13.78 6.18
N PHE A 33 11.41 14.72 5.23
CA PHE A 33 12.53 15.65 5.19
C PHE A 33 12.58 16.55 6.43
N ALA A 34 11.43 17.03 6.91
CA ALA A 34 11.34 17.79 8.15
C ALA A 34 11.77 16.97 9.37
N LEU A 35 11.36 15.69 9.47
CA LEU A 35 11.81 14.78 10.54
C LEU A 35 13.33 14.58 10.52
N ALA A 36 13.89 14.38 9.33
CA ALA A 36 15.34 14.24 9.18
C ALA A 36 16.08 15.53 9.58
N PHE A 37 15.57 16.69 9.19
CA PHE A 37 16.16 17.99 9.49
C PHE A 37 16.10 18.36 10.98
N LEU A 38 14.98 18.04 11.65
CA LEU A 38 14.80 18.30 13.09
C LEU A 38 15.64 17.35 13.98
N GLY A 39 16.38 16.41 13.39
CA GLY A 39 17.19 15.45 14.14
C GLY A 39 16.38 14.43 14.93
N ILE A 40 15.05 14.37 14.74
CA ILE A 40 14.18 13.39 15.42
C ILE A 40 14.52 11.97 14.98
N ALA A 41 15.12 11.83 13.80
CA ALA A 41 15.66 10.57 13.29
C ALA A 41 17.07 10.24 13.85
N ASN A 42 17.75 11.23 14.46
CA ASN A 42 19.03 11.03 15.11
C ASN A 42 18.75 10.98 16.61
N ASP A 43 18.77 9.81 17.20
CA ASP A 43 18.72 9.64 18.66
C ASP A 43 20.17 9.67 19.19
N PRO A 44 20.68 10.83 19.69
CA PRO A 44 22.05 10.92 20.19
C PRO A 44 22.22 10.17 21.51
N ASP A 45 21.14 9.81 22.21
CA ASP A 45 21.19 9.21 23.55
C ASP A 45 20.89 7.68 23.53
N GLY A 46 20.60 7.06 22.36
CA GLY A 46 20.42 5.61 22.24
C GLY A 46 19.29 5.02 23.13
N THR A 47 18.30 5.86 23.51
CA THR A 47 17.23 5.46 24.42
C THR A 47 16.10 4.69 23.73
N LEU A 48 16.04 4.73 22.41
CA LEU A 48 15.29 3.75 21.65
C LEU A 48 16.22 2.55 21.45
N ASP A 49 15.87 1.39 22.00
CA ASP A 49 16.52 0.11 21.78
C ASP A 49 16.54 -0.27 20.29
N ALA A 50 17.18 0.57 19.48
CA ALA A 50 17.45 0.31 18.09
C ALA A 50 18.55 -0.74 18.06
N ALA A 51 18.19 -1.98 17.75
CA ALA A 51 19.16 -3.05 17.53
C ALA A 51 20.24 -2.55 16.55
N PRO A 52 21.53 -2.87 16.77
CA PRO A 52 22.63 -2.43 15.91
C PRO A 52 22.33 -2.86 14.46
N GLY A 53 22.13 -1.88 13.56
CA GLY A 53 21.73 -2.09 12.15
C GLY A 53 20.31 -1.64 11.81
N THR A 54 19.58 -1.00 12.71
CA THR A 54 18.28 -0.40 12.39
C THR A 54 18.48 0.93 11.67
N ASP A 55 17.99 0.96 10.48
CA ASP A 55 18.02 2.07 9.54
C ASP A 55 17.29 3.30 10.12
N VAL A 56 18.04 4.32 10.53
CA VAL A 56 17.48 5.47 11.27
C VAL A 56 16.55 6.32 10.42
N ILE A 57 16.87 6.55 9.14
CA ILE A 57 16.05 7.38 8.24
C ILE A 57 15.16 6.53 7.34
N SER A 58 15.59 5.35 6.95
CA SER A 58 14.80 4.46 6.11
C SER A 58 13.56 3.92 6.81
N ALA A 59 13.60 3.70 8.14
CA ALA A 59 12.46 3.23 8.91
C ALA A 59 11.24 4.18 8.88
N PRO A 60 11.35 5.50 9.18
CA PRO A 60 10.25 6.45 9.00
C PRO A 60 9.72 6.51 7.57
N ILE A 61 10.60 6.48 6.56
CA ILE A 61 10.16 6.48 5.15
C ILE A 61 9.27 5.27 4.88
N GLU A 62 9.71 4.08 5.26
CA GLU A 62 8.97 2.84 5.07
C GLU A 62 7.65 2.86 5.85
N LEU A 63 7.65 3.33 7.09
CA LEU A 63 6.49 3.37 7.96
C LEU A 63 5.41 4.30 7.39
N PHE A 64 5.74 5.57 7.15
CA PHE A 64 4.75 6.56 6.73
C PHE A 64 4.25 6.32 5.30
N THR A 65 5.13 5.87 4.38
CA THR A 65 4.71 5.52 3.02
C THR A 65 3.80 4.29 3.01
N SER A 66 4.11 3.26 3.80
CA SER A 66 3.27 2.06 3.88
C SER A 66 1.90 2.36 4.49
N MET A 67 1.84 3.14 5.58
CA MET A 67 0.57 3.57 6.17
C MET A 67 -0.30 4.34 5.18
N ALA A 68 0.27 5.37 4.55
CA ALA A 68 -0.45 6.21 3.61
C ALA A 68 -0.98 5.41 2.41
N PHE A 69 -0.14 4.56 1.82
CA PHE A 69 -0.53 3.76 0.66
C PHE A 69 -1.50 2.63 0.97
N LEU A 70 -1.44 2.02 2.15
CA LEU A 70 -2.40 1.02 2.57
C LEU A 70 -3.80 1.62 2.71
N ILE A 71 -3.91 2.81 3.33
CA ILE A 71 -5.17 3.55 3.43
C ILE A 71 -5.63 3.97 2.02
N TYR A 72 -4.75 4.56 1.24
CA TYR A 72 -5.06 5.06 -0.10
C TYR A 72 -5.57 3.96 -1.03
N THR A 73 -4.90 2.80 -1.04
CA THR A 73 -5.32 1.62 -1.82
C THR A 73 -6.67 1.12 -1.36
N SER A 74 -6.92 1.08 -0.05
CA SER A 74 -8.20 0.66 0.52
C SER A 74 -9.33 1.63 0.18
N VAL A 75 -9.07 2.94 0.16
CA VAL A 75 -10.03 3.95 -0.30
C VAL A 75 -10.35 3.77 -1.79
N MET A 76 -9.35 3.49 -2.63
CA MET A 76 -9.58 3.19 -4.04
C MET A 76 -10.41 1.92 -4.22
N LEU A 77 -10.09 0.83 -3.51
CA LEU A 77 -10.87 -0.41 -3.56
C LEU A 77 -12.30 -0.19 -3.06
N ALA A 78 -12.48 0.59 -1.99
CA ALA A 78 -13.81 0.96 -1.49
C ALA A 78 -14.60 1.75 -2.53
N SER A 79 -13.98 2.68 -3.22
CA SER A 79 -14.62 3.50 -4.26
C SER A 79 -14.97 2.70 -5.51
N PHE A 80 -14.05 1.87 -6.00
CA PHE A 80 -14.21 1.14 -7.27
C PHE A 80 -15.12 -0.07 -7.14
N ILE A 81 -15.03 -0.78 -6.01
CA ILE A 81 -15.68 -2.08 -5.83
C ILE A 81 -16.83 -1.97 -4.82
N VAL A 82 -16.53 -1.63 -3.56
CA VAL A 82 -17.50 -1.71 -2.48
C VAL A 82 -18.66 -0.72 -2.68
N SER A 83 -18.38 0.48 -3.17
CA SER A 83 -19.41 1.48 -3.50
C SER A 83 -20.35 1.00 -4.62
N ALA A 84 -19.82 0.33 -5.65
CA ALA A 84 -20.61 -0.25 -6.73
C ALA A 84 -21.51 -1.39 -6.23
N TYR A 85 -21.02 -2.19 -5.28
CA TYR A 85 -21.83 -3.23 -4.63
C TYR A 85 -22.94 -2.63 -3.77
N LYS A 86 -22.62 -1.65 -2.93
CA LYS A 86 -23.59 -0.97 -2.05
C LYS A 86 -24.73 -0.33 -2.84
N ASN A 87 -24.40 0.32 -3.95
CA ASN A 87 -25.38 1.07 -4.78
C ASN A 87 -26.14 0.18 -5.78
N LYS A 88 -25.96 -1.15 -5.71
CA LYS A 88 -26.56 -2.13 -6.63
C LYS A 88 -26.24 -1.86 -8.13
N THR A 89 -25.34 -0.94 -8.44
CA THR A 89 -24.93 -0.64 -9.82
C THR A 89 -24.17 -1.79 -10.46
N MET A 90 -23.63 -2.70 -9.66
CA MET A 90 -23.05 -3.97 -10.11
C MET A 90 -24.07 -4.82 -10.90
N ASN A 91 -25.36 -4.80 -10.54
CA ASN A 91 -26.38 -5.58 -11.23
C ASN A 91 -26.53 -5.15 -12.71
N LEU A 92 -26.37 -3.86 -13.01
CA LEU A 92 -26.35 -3.34 -14.39
C LEU A 92 -25.09 -3.81 -15.15
N MET A 93 -23.95 -3.92 -14.49
CA MET A 93 -22.72 -4.43 -15.11
C MET A 93 -22.81 -5.94 -15.39
N PHE A 94 -23.64 -6.66 -14.64
CA PHE A 94 -23.86 -8.10 -14.80
C PHE A 94 -24.84 -8.46 -15.93
N SER A 95 -25.50 -7.47 -16.54
CA SER A 95 -26.30 -7.67 -17.77
C SER A 95 -25.44 -7.96 -18.99
N TYR A 96 -24.12 -7.73 -18.93
CA TYR A 96 -23.18 -8.11 -19.98
C TYR A 96 -22.84 -9.59 -19.92
N PRO A 97 -22.58 -10.29 -21.03
CA PRO A 97 -22.26 -11.72 -21.08
C PRO A 97 -20.81 -12.02 -20.64
N ILE A 98 -20.35 -11.38 -19.56
CA ILE A 98 -19.01 -11.56 -18.97
C ILE A 98 -19.18 -12.11 -17.56
N LYS A 99 -18.42 -13.16 -17.21
CA LYS A 99 -18.45 -13.72 -15.86
C LYS A 99 -18.13 -12.65 -14.82
N ARG A 100 -18.98 -12.55 -13.79
CA ARG A 100 -18.87 -11.57 -12.67
C ARG A 100 -17.51 -11.56 -12.01
N GLN A 101 -16.95 -12.76 -11.81
CA GLN A 101 -15.60 -12.94 -11.27
C GLN A 101 -14.51 -12.23 -12.09
N LYS A 102 -14.62 -12.26 -13.44
CA LYS A 102 -13.67 -11.60 -14.33
C LYS A 102 -13.71 -10.07 -14.20
N ILE A 103 -14.91 -9.51 -13.98
CA ILE A 103 -15.08 -8.07 -13.78
C ILE A 103 -14.45 -7.65 -12.46
N LEU A 104 -14.77 -8.36 -11.36
CA LEU A 104 -14.22 -8.08 -10.05
C LEU A 104 -12.69 -8.24 -10.04
N ALA A 105 -12.17 -9.33 -10.60
CA ALA A 105 -10.73 -9.55 -10.70
C ALA A 105 -10.04 -8.45 -11.51
N SER A 106 -10.66 -7.96 -12.60
CA SER A 106 -10.08 -6.87 -13.40
C SER A 106 -10.02 -5.55 -12.61
N GLN A 107 -11.01 -5.26 -11.77
CA GLN A 107 -11.02 -4.08 -10.89
C GLN A 107 -9.95 -4.18 -9.81
N MET A 108 -9.84 -5.33 -9.16
CA MET A 108 -8.79 -5.58 -8.16
C MET A 108 -7.38 -5.42 -8.75
N ILE A 109 -7.13 -6.02 -9.91
CA ILE A 109 -5.85 -5.92 -10.62
C ILE A 109 -5.60 -4.47 -11.07
N ALA A 110 -6.62 -3.75 -11.54
CA ALA A 110 -6.48 -2.35 -11.94
C ALA A 110 -6.03 -1.44 -10.80
N VAL A 111 -6.62 -1.61 -9.61
CA VAL A 111 -6.24 -0.85 -8.42
C VAL A 111 -4.87 -1.30 -7.91
N TRP A 112 -4.60 -2.60 -7.87
CA TRP A 112 -3.33 -3.15 -7.39
C TRP A 112 -2.15 -2.65 -8.23
N THR A 113 -2.23 -2.79 -9.56
CA THR A 113 -1.15 -2.37 -10.46
C THR A 113 -0.89 -0.87 -10.40
N PHE A 114 -1.94 -0.05 -10.32
CA PHE A 114 -1.79 1.39 -10.18
C PHE A 114 -1.08 1.76 -8.88
N ASN A 115 -1.55 1.24 -7.74
CA ASN A 115 -0.97 1.58 -6.43
C ASN A 115 0.42 1.00 -6.24
N PHE A 116 0.72 -0.17 -6.81
CA PHE A 116 2.05 -0.76 -6.78
C PHE A 116 3.08 0.15 -7.48
N VAL A 117 2.77 0.59 -8.70
CA VAL A 117 3.66 1.51 -9.44
C VAL A 117 3.75 2.85 -8.72
N ALA A 118 2.64 3.39 -8.24
CA ALA A 118 2.59 4.66 -7.53
C ALA A 118 3.42 4.62 -6.23
N LEU A 119 3.34 3.54 -5.45
CA LEU A 119 4.11 3.36 -4.22
C LEU A 119 5.62 3.31 -4.49
N ILE A 120 6.05 2.52 -5.49
CA ILE A 120 7.46 2.43 -5.86
C ILE A 120 7.99 3.80 -6.28
N LEU A 121 7.27 4.51 -7.16
CA LEU A 121 7.67 5.85 -7.60
C LEU A 121 7.74 6.84 -6.45
N THR A 122 6.75 6.83 -5.55
CA THR A 122 6.74 7.70 -4.38
C THR A 122 7.93 7.42 -3.47
N LYS A 123 8.22 6.15 -3.16
CA LYS A 123 9.38 5.79 -2.35
C LYS A 123 10.68 6.25 -3.00
N LEU A 124 10.86 6.00 -4.30
CA LEU A 124 12.06 6.43 -5.02
C LEU A 124 12.24 7.95 -4.95
N VAL A 125 11.16 8.71 -5.16
CA VAL A 125 11.20 10.20 -5.06
C VAL A 125 11.61 10.63 -3.65
N ILE A 126 11.03 10.03 -2.60
CA ILE A 126 11.36 10.39 -1.20
C ILE A 126 12.83 10.04 -0.89
N TYR A 127 13.29 8.83 -1.24
CA TYR A 127 14.69 8.43 -1.03
C TYR A 127 15.68 9.35 -1.78
N MET A 128 15.34 9.74 -3.02
CA MET A 128 16.14 10.70 -3.78
C MET A 128 16.15 12.08 -3.11
N CYS A 129 14.99 12.59 -2.67
CA CYS A 129 14.93 13.88 -1.96
C CYS A 129 15.78 13.88 -0.70
N VAL A 130 15.72 12.82 0.11
CA VAL A 130 16.52 12.69 1.33
C VAL A 130 18.01 12.59 1.01
N PHE A 131 18.39 11.82 0.00
CA PHE A 131 19.79 11.67 -0.43
C PHE A 131 20.40 12.99 -0.92
N PHE A 132 19.69 13.73 -1.77
CA PHE A 132 20.14 15.03 -2.22
C PHE A 132 20.16 16.06 -1.09
N GLY A 133 19.17 16.02 -0.20
CA GLY A 133 19.12 16.89 0.98
C GLY A 133 20.33 16.67 1.90
N ALA A 134 20.69 15.44 2.18
CA ALA A 134 21.86 15.09 2.99
C ALA A 134 23.16 15.62 2.36
N LYS A 135 23.29 15.49 1.03
CA LYS A 135 24.48 15.94 0.30
C LYS A 135 24.60 17.46 0.27
N PHE A 136 23.48 18.20 0.16
CA PHE A 136 23.47 19.67 0.10
C PHE A 136 23.73 20.31 1.47
N MET A 137 23.25 19.71 2.56
CA MET A 137 23.31 20.28 3.91
C MET A 137 24.55 19.88 4.69
N GLN A 138 25.56 19.24 4.05
CA GLN A 138 26.80 18.79 4.70
C GLN A 138 26.55 18.21 6.10
N SER A 139 25.86 17.07 6.16
CA SER A 139 25.81 16.19 7.34
C SER A 139 25.02 16.64 8.58
N SER A 140 23.77 17.04 8.43
CA SER A 140 22.90 17.06 9.61
C SER A 140 22.34 15.67 9.95
N PHE A 141 22.43 14.70 9.05
CA PHE A 141 21.91 13.34 9.28
C PHE A 141 22.67 12.27 8.49
N ALA A 142 22.82 11.10 9.10
CA ALA A 142 23.42 9.94 8.46
C ALA A 142 22.44 9.28 7.49
N VAL A 143 22.91 8.90 6.30
CA VAL A 143 22.10 8.18 5.30
C VAL A 143 22.41 6.70 5.41
N ASP A 144 21.43 5.90 5.79
CA ASP A 144 21.57 4.47 6.10
C ASP A 144 21.36 3.56 4.90
N PHE A 145 20.97 4.13 3.76
CA PHE A 145 20.64 3.36 2.57
C PHE A 145 21.61 3.63 1.44
N SER A 146 21.97 2.58 0.71
CA SER A 146 22.79 2.67 -0.49
C SER A 146 21.93 2.56 -1.75
N ILE A 147 21.69 3.67 -2.42
CA ILE A 147 20.93 3.71 -3.69
C ILE A 147 21.58 2.84 -4.78
N GLY A 148 22.89 2.58 -4.69
CA GLY A 148 23.61 1.75 -5.66
C GLY A 148 23.48 0.24 -5.43
N SER A 149 22.88 -0.24 -4.33
CA SER A 149 22.81 -1.66 -4.03
C SER A 149 21.56 -2.31 -4.66
N LEU A 150 21.73 -3.45 -5.31
CA LEU A 150 20.63 -4.24 -5.86
C LEU A 150 19.66 -4.71 -4.75
N SER A 151 20.21 -5.03 -3.58
CA SER A 151 19.45 -5.45 -2.41
C SER A 151 18.41 -4.43 -1.97
N PHE A 152 18.74 -3.13 -2.03
CA PHE A 152 17.82 -2.05 -1.72
C PHE A 152 16.56 -2.08 -2.63
N TYR A 153 16.74 -2.21 -3.94
CA TYR A 153 15.62 -2.26 -4.89
C TYR A 153 14.76 -3.50 -4.71
N ILE A 154 15.38 -4.66 -4.45
CA ILE A 154 14.65 -5.90 -4.19
C ILE A 154 13.78 -5.76 -2.94
N GLN A 155 14.32 -5.25 -1.84
CA GLN A 155 13.56 -5.02 -0.61
C GLN A 155 12.44 -4.00 -0.82
N LEU A 156 12.69 -2.91 -1.53
CA LEU A 156 11.69 -1.89 -1.85
C LEU A 156 10.51 -2.50 -2.64
N ILE A 157 10.79 -3.34 -3.64
CA ILE A 157 9.77 -4.02 -4.44
C ILE A 157 9.00 -5.02 -3.56
N LEU A 158 9.68 -5.88 -2.80
CA LEU A 158 9.05 -6.89 -1.95
C LEU A 158 8.11 -6.24 -0.91
N LYS A 159 8.59 -5.24 -0.18
CA LYS A 159 7.77 -4.50 0.80
C LYS A 159 6.57 -3.83 0.13
N SER A 160 6.74 -3.28 -1.08
CA SER A 160 5.65 -2.65 -1.83
C SER A 160 4.57 -3.66 -2.25
N VAL A 161 4.96 -4.87 -2.68
CA VAL A 161 4.01 -5.95 -3.00
C VAL A 161 3.19 -6.32 -1.76
N VAL A 162 3.83 -6.48 -0.61
CA VAL A 162 3.16 -6.82 0.66
C VAL A 162 2.10 -5.77 0.99
N ILE A 163 2.50 -4.49 1.07
CA ILE A 163 1.62 -3.39 1.49
C ILE A 163 0.39 -3.27 0.59
N VAL A 164 0.58 -3.30 -0.72
CA VAL A 164 -0.55 -3.18 -1.66
C VAL A 164 -1.43 -4.43 -1.61
N SER A 165 -0.86 -5.62 -1.44
CA SER A 165 -1.62 -6.87 -1.34
C SER A 165 -2.46 -6.95 -0.06
N MET A 166 -1.95 -6.43 1.07
CA MET A 166 -2.68 -6.36 2.34
C MET A 166 -4.04 -5.64 2.22
N SER A 167 -4.17 -4.69 1.30
CA SER A 167 -5.45 -4.00 1.06
C SER A 167 -6.58 -4.93 0.59
N PHE A 168 -6.27 -6.12 0.07
CA PHE A 168 -7.29 -7.12 -0.30
C PHE A 168 -8.02 -7.69 0.92
N ILE A 169 -7.36 -7.75 2.09
CA ILE A 169 -8.01 -8.13 3.35
C ILE A 169 -9.07 -7.08 3.69
N ALA A 170 -8.71 -5.80 3.59
CA ALA A 170 -9.65 -4.70 3.81
C ALA A 170 -10.82 -4.72 2.83
N LEU A 171 -10.57 -5.08 1.56
CA LEU A 171 -11.60 -5.25 0.55
C LEU A 171 -12.58 -6.37 0.93
N PHE A 172 -12.07 -7.54 1.33
CA PHE A 172 -12.90 -8.68 1.73
C PHE A 172 -13.86 -8.31 2.86
N VAL A 173 -13.35 -7.67 3.93
CA VAL A 173 -14.16 -7.20 5.05
C VAL A 173 -15.19 -6.16 4.59
N GLY A 174 -14.78 -5.21 3.75
CA GLY A 174 -15.68 -4.19 3.20
C GLY A 174 -16.81 -4.75 2.36
N MET A 175 -16.54 -5.78 1.57
CA MET A 175 -17.55 -6.50 0.78
C MET A 175 -18.47 -7.35 1.67
N ALA A 176 -17.92 -8.01 2.70
CA ALA A 176 -18.69 -8.80 3.65
C ALA A 176 -19.71 -7.94 4.41
N LEU A 177 -19.29 -6.75 4.85
CA LEU A 177 -20.13 -5.79 5.58
C LEU A 177 -20.92 -4.84 4.66
N LYS A 178 -20.76 -4.94 3.33
CA LYS A 178 -21.38 -4.04 2.34
C LYS A 178 -21.19 -2.55 2.67
N SER A 179 -20.02 -2.20 3.24
CA SER A 179 -19.74 -0.86 3.74
C SER A 179 -18.36 -0.37 3.34
N SER A 180 -18.32 0.73 2.56
CA SER A 180 -17.05 1.39 2.20
C SER A 180 -16.30 1.92 3.44
N LYS A 181 -17.03 2.33 4.49
CA LYS A 181 -16.42 2.78 5.75
C LYS A 181 -15.68 1.63 6.44
N ALA A 182 -16.24 0.41 6.41
CA ALA A 182 -15.60 -0.76 7.00
C ALA A 182 -14.26 -1.09 6.31
N THR A 183 -14.17 -0.94 4.99
CA THR A 183 -12.90 -1.13 4.26
C THR A 183 -11.80 -0.19 4.78
N ILE A 184 -12.15 1.08 5.00
CA ILE A 184 -11.19 2.09 5.48
C ILE A 184 -10.79 1.79 6.93
N VAL A 185 -11.75 1.48 7.81
CA VAL A 185 -11.45 1.14 9.22
C VAL A 185 -10.57 -0.10 9.30
N THR A 186 -10.85 -1.12 8.49
CA THR A 186 -10.02 -2.32 8.44
C THR A 186 -8.60 -2.01 7.99
N SER A 187 -8.40 -1.06 7.06
CA SER A 187 -7.04 -0.68 6.66
C SER A 187 -6.26 -0.04 7.80
N PHE A 188 -6.90 0.74 8.67
CA PHE A 188 -6.27 1.24 9.90
C PHE A 188 -5.84 0.12 10.84
N LEU A 189 -6.68 -0.90 11.03
CA LEU A 189 -6.31 -2.06 11.85
C LEU A 189 -5.15 -2.85 11.25
N LEU A 190 -5.11 -2.98 9.92
CA LEU A 190 -4.01 -3.65 9.22
C LEU A 190 -2.68 -2.91 9.35
N ILE A 191 -2.67 -1.59 9.53
CA ILE A 191 -1.45 -0.82 9.81
C ILE A 191 -0.78 -1.33 11.07
N PHE A 192 -1.54 -1.52 12.16
CA PHE A 192 -0.99 -2.07 13.39
C PHE A 192 -0.38 -3.46 13.18
N LEU A 193 -1.00 -4.27 12.31
CA LEU A 193 -0.46 -5.59 11.98
C LEU A 193 0.86 -5.50 11.20
N THR A 194 0.99 -4.53 10.29
CA THR A 194 2.24 -4.34 9.52
C THR A 194 3.38 -3.79 10.35
N GLN A 195 3.08 -3.11 11.47
CA GLN A 195 4.05 -2.54 12.40
C GLN A 195 4.26 -3.41 13.64
N ALA A 196 3.53 -4.52 13.75
CA ALA A 196 3.66 -5.42 14.90
C ALA A 196 5.03 -6.09 14.88
N ASN A 197 5.75 -5.92 15.99
CA ASN A 197 6.95 -6.66 16.30
C ASN A 197 6.54 -7.84 17.19
N ILE A 198 6.46 -9.03 16.62
CA ILE A 198 6.11 -10.26 17.35
C ILE A 198 7.39 -11.08 17.49
N GLY A 199 8.20 -10.76 18.51
CA GLY A 199 9.52 -11.37 18.68
C GLY A 199 10.43 -11.10 17.47
N ASP A 200 11.01 -12.16 16.90
CA ASP A 200 11.88 -12.05 15.71
C ASP A 200 11.11 -11.88 14.39
N PHE A 201 9.76 -11.89 14.42
CA PHE A 201 8.92 -11.74 13.23
C PHE A 201 8.61 -10.27 12.99
N THR A 202 9.48 -9.59 12.25
CA THR A 202 9.29 -8.20 11.83
C THR A 202 9.33 -8.10 10.30
N MET A 203 8.72 -7.04 9.74
CA MET A 203 8.80 -6.76 8.30
C MET A 203 10.23 -6.46 7.84
N ALA A 204 11.11 -6.04 8.76
CA ALA A 204 12.50 -5.68 8.47
C ALA A 204 13.47 -6.85 8.65
N GLY A 205 13.20 -7.74 9.62
CA GLY A 205 14.16 -8.77 10.03
C GLY A 205 14.09 -10.08 9.25
N ASN A 206 12.90 -10.50 8.84
CA ASN A 206 12.68 -11.82 8.22
C ASN A 206 11.88 -11.74 6.94
N ALA A 207 12.33 -12.40 5.88
CA ALA A 207 11.58 -12.53 4.62
C ALA A 207 10.33 -13.42 4.75
N VAL A 208 10.26 -14.27 5.77
CA VAL A 208 9.16 -15.22 5.98
C VAL A 208 7.86 -14.50 6.33
N PHE A 209 7.92 -13.51 7.21
CA PHE A 209 6.74 -12.76 7.65
C PHE A 209 6.03 -12.02 6.50
N PRO A 210 6.72 -11.24 5.64
CA PRO A 210 6.13 -10.66 4.44
C PRO A 210 5.50 -11.68 3.50
N ILE A 211 6.13 -12.84 3.31
CA ILE A 211 5.61 -13.91 2.44
C ILE A 211 4.29 -14.47 3.00
N ILE A 212 4.21 -14.74 4.30
CA ILE A 212 2.99 -15.22 4.95
C ILE A 212 1.87 -14.20 4.79
N LEU A 213 2.15 -12.91 5.05
CA LEU A 213 1.15 -11.84 4.90
C LEU A 213 0.64 -11.71 3.47
N THR A 214 1.52 -11.83 2.46
CA THR A 214 1.08 -11.81 1.05
C THR A 214 0.25 -13.02 0.71
N ALA A 215 0.62 -14.22 1.17
CA ALA A 215 -0.16 -15.43 0.95
C ALA A 215 -1.57 -15.31 1.55
N ILE A 216 -1.68 -14.84 2.78
CA ILE A 216 -2.96 -14.59 3.45
C ILE A 216 -3.79 -13.55 2.67
N SER A 217 -3.19 -12.45 2.24
CA SER A 217 -3.90 -11.41 1.49
C SER A 217 -4.41 -11.89 0.12
N LEU A 218 -3.65 -12.75 -0.56
CA LEU A 218 -4.07 -13.38 -1.82
C LEU A 218 -5.19 -14.40 -1.61
N LEU A 219 -5.19 -15.15 -0.49
CA LEU A 219 -6.33 -16.00 -0.11
C LEU A 219 -7.60 -15.19 0.08
N PHE A 220 -7.54 -14.05 0.79
CA PHE A 220 -8.69 -13.16 0.95
C PHE A 220 -9.13 -12.54 -0.39
N ALA A 221 -8.20 -12.25 -1.31
CA ALA A 221 -8.52 -11.82 -2.66
C ALA A 221 -9.31 -12.90 -3.42
N ALA A 222 -8.84 -14.15 -3.37
CA ALA A 222 -9.52 -15.28 -4.00
C ALA A 222 -10.92 -15.52 -3.38
N LEU A 223 -11.02 -15.48 -2.05
CA LEU A 223 -12.30 -15.59 -1.34
C LEU A 223 -13.27 -14.46 -1.72
N SER A 224 -12.78 -13.24 -1.92
CA SER A 224 -13.60 -12.12 -2.41
C SER A 224 -14.20 -12.42 -3.80
N ILE A 225 -13.42 -13.03 -4.69
CA ILE A 225 -13.86 -13.36 -6.05
C ILE A 225 -14.89 -14.51 -6.04
N VAL A 226 -14.66 -15.54 -5.23
CA VAL A 226 -15.56 -16.71 -5.13
C VAL A 226 -16.89 -16.33 -4.46
N ASN A 227 -16.83 -15.52 -3.41
CA ASN A 227 -18.01 -15.16 -2.60
C ASN A 227 -19.03 -14.27 -3.36
N VAL A 228 -18.62 -13.68 -4.48
CA VAL A 228 -19.53 -12.89 -5.36
C VAL A 228 -20.59 -13.77 -6.03
N GLU A 229 -20.26 -15.02 -6.33
CA GLU A 229 -21.18 -15.95 -6.98
C GLU A 229 -22.19 -16.58 -6.02
N SER A 230 -21.78 -16.82 -4.76
CA SER A 230 -22.61 -17.53 -3.77
C SER A 230 -23.62 -16.63 -3.05
N LYS A 231 -23.39 -15.33 -2.95
CA LYS A 231 -24.29 -14.39 -2.22
C LYS A 231 -25.44 -13.84 -3.04
N ASP A 232 -25.49 -14.05 -4.34
CA ASP A 232 -26.59 -13.58 -5.21
C ASP A 232 -27.67 -14.64 -5.42
N LEU A 233 -27.56 -15.82 -4.77
CA LEU A 233 -28.58 -16.86 -4.77
C LEU A 233 -29.50 -16.80 -3.55
N MET A 234 -29.35 -15.81 -2.68
CA MET A 234 -30.21 -15.45 -1.56
C MET A 234 -30.62 -13.98 -1.68
#